data_517027a16ee79ed58c56a49d28ac9067
#
_entry.id   517027a16ee79ed58c56a49d28ac9067
#
_cell.length_a   1.000
_cell.length_b   1.000
_cell.length_c   1.000
_cell.angle_alpha   90.00
_cell.angle_beta   90.00
_cell.angle_gamma   90.00
#
_symmetry.space_group_name_H-M   'P 1'
#
loop_
_entity.id
_entity.type
_entity.pdbx_description
1 polymer ?
#
loop_
_entity_poly.entity_id
_entity_poly.type
_entity_poly.pdbx_seq_one_letter_code
_entity_poly.pdbx_strand_id
1 'polypeptide(L)'
;MNFINKMERRFGRYAIHNLTKYIIGIYVLGYILEYMGRLTGFSVLSWLVLSPYHIVQGQIWRLISWVLIPPPSSNLLFVLIMLMFYYSIGTALERTWGAFRYNLYIFGGIICTVIGAFLLYAIGGPMISVYGSMAFSTYYINLSIFLAFAASYPDMQVLFMMIIPVKIKLLAWLDAAYILYDLVRGNWAVRTVIIASLLNFVIYFLSTRNFRRISPQEIHRKQQFKRAVHPKMAPGITKHKCAICGRTEEDGDNLEFRFCSKCNGNYEYCQDHLFTHEHIK
;
A
#
# COMPACT_ATOMS: atom_id res chain seq x y z
N MET A 1 -14.59 12.08 -8.36
CA MET A 1 -14.26 12.15 -6.91
C MET A 1 -14.40 10.73 -6.35
N ASN A 2 -13.35 10.16 -5.74
CA ASN A 2 -13.40 8.78 -5.26
C ASN A 2 -14.35 8.66 -4.06
N PHE A 3 -15.02 7.52 -3.93
CA PHE A 3 -15.97 7.23 -2.84
C PHE A 3 -15.36 7.51 -1.45
N ILE A 4 -14.11 7.11 -1.22
CA ILE A 4 -13.37 7.35 0.04
C ILE A 4 -13.27 8.85 0.34
N ASN A 5 -12.98 9.69 -0.64
CA ASN A 5 -12.88 11.15 -0.42
C ASN A 5 -14.22 11.77 0.01
N LYS A 6 -15.35 11.22 -0.48
CA LYS A 6 -16.69 11.66 -0.08
C LYS A 6 -16.99 11.24 1.37
N MET A 7 -16.59 10.02 1.75
CA MET A 7 -16.71 9.53 3.11
C MET A 7 -15.81 10.33 4.07
N GLU A 8 -14.57 10.61 3.68
CA GLU A 8 -13.61 11.38 4.48
C GLU A 8 -14.13 12.79 4.80
N ARG A 9 -14.75 13.47 3.84
CA ARG A 9 -15.38 14.79 4.07
C ARG A 9 -16.54 14.73 5.07
N ARG A 10 -17.32 13.63 5.07
CA ARG A 10 -18.49 13.50 5.93
C ARG A 10 -18.15 12.96 7.32
N PHE A 11 -17.25 12.01 7.42
CA PHE A 11 -16.93 11.26 8.62
C PHE A 11 -15.52 11.46 9.16
N GLY A 12 -14.68 12.26 8.49
CA GLY A 12 -13.27 12.48 8.87
C GLY A 12 -13.11 13.02 10.28
N ARG A 13 -14.07 13.79 10.79
CA ARG A 13 -14.06 14.31 12.17
C ARG A 13 -14.15 13.23 13.26
N TYR A 14 -14.63 12.02 12.91
CA TYR A 14 -14.74 10.89 13.84
C TYR A 14 -13.52 9.98 13.81
N ALA A 15 -12.52 10.29 12.98
CA ALA A 15 -11.31 9.50 12.89
C ALA A 15 -10.53 9.53 14.21
N ILE A 16 -10.17 8.37 14.70
CA ILE A 16 -9.32 8.21 15.87
C ILE A 16 -7.88 8.54 15.45
N HIS A 17 -7.33 9.59 16.04
CA HIS A 17 -5.94 9.97 15.81
C HIS A 17 -5.00 9.09 16.62
N ASN A 18 -3.86 8.74 16.05
CA ASN A 18 -2.89 7.83 16.65
C ASN A 18 -3.49 6.44 16.97
N LEU A 19 -4.36 5.92 16.11
CA LEU A 19 -5.01 4.61 16.30
C LEU A 19 -3.99 3.50 16.58
N THR A 20 -2.82 3.57 15.98
CA THR A 20 -1.71 2.64 16.20
C THR A 20 -1.33 2.50 17.67
N LYS A 21 -1.31 3.59 18.44
CA LYS A 21 -0.99 3.55 19.89
C LYS A 21 -2.01 2.73 20.67
N TYR A 22 -3.30 2.87 20.34
CA TYR A 22 -4.36 2.10 20.96
C TYR A 22 -4.27 0.62 20.63
N ILE A 23 -3.97 0.28 19.37
CA ILE A 23 -3.77 -1.12 18.94
C ILE A 23 -2.58 -1.75 19.68
N ILE A 24 -1.46 -1.04 19.80
CA ILE A 24 -0.30 -1.52 20.56
C ILE A 24 -0.67 -1.72 22.04
N GLY A 25 -1.41 -0.78 22.65
CA GLY A 25 -1.89 -0.93 24.03
C GLY A 25 -2.78 -2.16 24.21
N ILE A 26 -3.67 -2.44 23.25
CA ILE A 26 -4.52 -3.63 23.22
C ILE A 26 -3.65 -4.91 23.13
N TYR A 27 -2.62 -4.94 22.30
CA TYR A 27 -1.72 -6.10 22.19
C TYR A 27 -0.89 -6.31 23.46
N VAL A 28 -0.40 -5.25 24.09
CA VAL A 28 0.30 -5.36 25.38
C VAL A 28 -0.62 -5.99 26.43
N LEU A 29 -1.88 -5.54 26.51
CA LEU A 29 -2.87 -6.14 27.39
C LEU A 29 -3.11 -7.62 27.06
N GLY A 30 -3.21 -7.97 25.77
CA GLY A 30 -3.37 -9.33 25.30
C GLY A 30 -2.19 -10.25 25.74
N TYR A 31 -0.94 -9.77 25.61
CA TYR A 31 0.23 -10.51 26.08
C TYR A 31 0.27 -10.67 27.59
N ILE A 32 -0.16 -9.66 28.34
CA ILE A 32 -0.29 -9.77 29.81
C ILE A 32 -1.30 -10.87 30.17
N LEU A 33 -2.47 -10.87 29.52
CA LEU A 33 -3.49 -11.89 29.74
C LEU A 33 -3.00 -13.29 29.34
N GLU A 34 -2.24 -13.41 28.25
CA GLU A 34 -1.64 -14.69 27.85
C GLU A 34 -0.62 -15.19 28.87
N TYR A 35 0.25 -14.29 29.36
CA TYR A 35 1.23 -14.63 30.38
C TYR A 35 0.59 -15.04 31.69
N MET A 36 -0.43 -14.30 32.15
CA MET A 36 -1.23 -14.67 33.33
C MET A 36 -1.91 -16.03 33.16
N GLY A 37 -2.44 -16.31 31.95
CA GLY A 37 -3.05 -17.60 31.64
C GLY A 37 -2.05 -18.78 31.74
N ARG A 38 -0.81 -18.55 31.31
CA ARG A 38 0.26 -19.57 31.45
C ARG A 38 0.63 -19.84 32.92
N LEU A 39 0.58 -18.82 33.78
CA LEU A 39 0.89 -18.96 35.21
C LEU A 39 -0.25 -19.64 36.00
N THR A 40 -1.50 -19.31 35.67
CA THR A 40 -2.67 -19.79 36.42
C THR A 40 -3.26 -21.09 35.87
N GLY A 41 -2.83 -21.53 34.69
CA GLY A 41 -3.43 -22.65 33.96
C GLY A 41 -4.79 -22.35 33.35
N PHE A 42 -5.31 -21.12 33.51
CA PHE A 42 -6.62 -20.69 32.98
C PHE A 42 -6.44 -19.74 31.78
N SER A 43 -6.74 -20.22 30.58
CA SER A 43 -6.61 -19.41 29.37
C SER A 43 -7.81 -18.48 29.18
N VAL A 44 -7.69 -17.23 29.62
CA VAL A 44 -8.70 -16.18 29.37
C VAL A 44 -8.88 -15.92 27.89
N LEU A 45 -7.80 -16.04 27.10
CA LEU A 45 -7.84 -15.79 25.66
C LEU A 45 -8.81 -16.71 24.91
N SER A 46 -9.04 -17.93 25.39
CA SER A 46 -9.99 -18.87 24.78
C SER A 46 -11.44 -18.34 24.80
N TRP A 47 -11.78 -17.47 25.76
CA TRP A 47 -13.08 -16.80 25.87
C TRP A 47 -13.22 -15.58 24.97
N LEU A 48 -12.09 -15.07 24.46
CA LEU A 48 -12.05 -13.88 23.62
C LEU A 48 -12.00 -14.19 22.13
N VAL A 49 -11.68 -15.42 21.75
CA VAL A 49 -11.53 -15.87 20.34
C VAL A 49 -12.82 -15.64 19.55
N LEU A 50 -12.67 -15.19 18.28
CA LEU A 50 -13.77 -15.02 17.34
C LEU A 50 -14.35 -16.39 16.97
N SER A 51 -15.51 -16.72 17.53
CA SER A 51 -16.22 -17.97 17.25
C SER A 51 -17.69 -17.66 16.95
N PRO A 52 -18.13 -17.68 15.69
CA PRO A 52 -19.51 -17.44 15.31
C PRO A 52 -20.50 -18.37 16.01
N TYR A 53 -20.12 -19.63 16.21
CA TYR A 53 -20.96 -20.59 16.95
C TYR A 53 -21.33 -20.08 18.35
N HIS A 54 -20.34 -19.64 19.14
CA HIS A 54 -20.59 -19.11 20.49
C HIS A 54 -21.28 -17.73 20.46
N ILE A 55 -21.04 -16.92 19.42
CA ILE A 55 -21.71 -15.64 19.24
C ILE A 55 -23.21 -15.82 19.08
N VAL A 56 -23.63 -16.79 18.26
CA VAL A 56 -25.05 -17.12 18.06
C VAL A 56 -25.69 -17.66 19.34
N GLN A 57 -24.91 -18.26 20.26
CA GLN A 57 -25.33 -18.70 21.57
C GLN A 57 -25.40 -17.57 22.62
N GLY A 58 -25.19 -16.31 22.24
CA GLY A 58 -25.28 -15.12 23.10
C GLY A 58 -23.95 -14.53 23.57
N GLN A 59 -22.80 -15.10 23.19
CA GLN A 59 -21.48 -14.56 23.58
C GLN A 59 -21.04 -13.42 22.62
N ILE A 60 -21.83 -12.34 22.56
CA ILE A 60 -21.67 -11.24 21.60
C ILE A 60 -20.35 -10.46 21.76
N TRP A 61 -19.75 -10.45 22.97
CA TRP A 61 -18.46 -9.78 23.18
C TRP A 61 -17.35 -10.32 22.27
N ARG A 62 -17.43 -11.56 21.82
CA ARG A 62 -16.45 -12.20 20.91
C ARG A 62 -16.35 -11.51 19.55
N LEU A 63 -17.35 -10.69 19.15
CA LEU A 63 -17.28 -9.88 17.94
C LEU A 63 -16.16 -8.84 17.96
N ILE A 64 -15.81 -8.36 19.15
CA ILE A 64 -14.83 -7.28 19.31
C ILE A 64 -13.60 -7.78 20.08
N SER A 65 -13.81 -8.64 21.11
CA SER A 65 -12.76 -9.04 22.04
C SER A 65 -11.61 -9.81 21.40
N TRP A 66 -11.82 -10.47 20.26
CA TRP A 66 -10.76 -11.21 19.55
C TRP A 66 -9.61 -10.30 19.08
N VAL A 67 -9.84 -8.99 18.94
CA VAL A 67 -8.80 -8.02 18.60
C VAL A 67 -7.74 -7.89 19.71
N LEU A 68 -8.09 -8.27 20.96
CA LEU A 68 -7.13 -8.33 22.07
C LEU A 68 -6.14 -9.49 21.93
N ILE A 69 -6.40 -10.48 21.05
CA ILE A 69 -5.52 -11.62 20.87
C ILE A 69 -4.32 -11.15 20.03
N PRO A 70 -3.13 -11.06 20.66
CA PRO A 70 -1.95 -10.63 19.94
C PRO A 70 -1.43 -11.74 19.02
N PRO A 71 -0.61 -11.42 18.02
CA PRO A 71 0.09 -12.41 17.22
C PRO A 71 0.94 -13.35 18.12
N PRO A 72 0.97 -14.65 17.83
CA PRO A 72 1.67 -15.61 18.67
C PRO A 72 3.18 -15.31 18.70
N SER A 73 3.77 -15.32 19.89
CA SER A 73 5.21 -15.19 20.08
C SER A 73 5.68 -16.00 21.29
N SER A 74 6.81 -16.66 21.14
CA SER A 74 7.38 -17.50 22.19
C SER A 74 8.37 -16.76 23.10
N ASN A 75 8.87 -15.59 22.70
CA ASN A 75 9.93 -14.87 23.40
C ASN A 75 9.57 -13.41 23.60
N LEU A 76 9.70 -12.90 24.82
CA LEU A 76 9.42 -11.51 25.19
C LEU A 76 10.23 -10.49 24.37
N LEU A 77 11.49 -10.80 24.05
CA LEU A 77 12.34 -9.93 23.23
C LEU A 77 11.74 -9.74 21.85
N PHE A 78 11.28 -10.83 21.21
CA PHE A 78 10.61 -10.75 19.90
C PHE A 78 9.28 -10.01 19.97
N VAL A 79 8.54 -10.14 21.08
CA VAL A 79 7.32 -9.33 21.31
C VAL A 79 7.65 -7.84 21.27
N LEU A 80 8.67 -7.40 21.99
CA LEU A 80 9.08 -5.99 22.03
C LEU A 80 9.47 -5.47 20.64
N ILE A 81 10.32 -6.23 19.92
CA ILE A 81 10.76 -5.87 18.56
C ILE A 81 9.55 -5.78 17.63
N MET A 82 8.63 -6.73 17.70
CA MET A 82 7.42 -6.77 16.87
C MET A 82 6.50 -5.59 17.16
N LEU A 83 6.27 -5.25 18.44
CA LEU A 83 5.45 -4.11 18.83
C LEU A 83 6.06 -2.79 18.36
N MET A 84 7.39 -2.62 18.48
CA MET A 84 8.10 -1.46 17.94
C MET A 84 7.96 -1.37 16.43
N PHE A 85 8.07 -2.49 15.73
CA PHE A 85 7.92 -2.57 14.29
C PHE A 85 6.50 -2.20 13.84
N TYR A 86 5.47 -2.77 14.47
CA TYR A 86 4.08 -2.42 14.17
C TYR A 86 3.75 -0.97 14.50
N TYR A 87 4.31 -0.44 15.59
CA TYR A 87 4.17 0.98 15.92
C TYR A 87 4.77 1.89 14.84
N SER A 88 5.97 1.56 14.38
CA SER A 88 6.67 2.32 13.33
C SER A 88 5.90 2.31 12.01
N ILE A 89 5.49 1.11 11.55
CA ILE A 89 4.73 0.94 10.30
C ILE A 89 3.37 1.63 10.38
N GLY A 90 2.61 1.38 11.44
CA GLY A 90 1.28 1.94 11.59
C GLY A 90 1.28 3.46 11.66
N THR A 91 2.24 4.04 12.41
CA THR A 91 2.40 5.49 12.50
C THR A 91 2.81 6.10 11.15
N ALA A 92 3.69 5.46 10.40
CA ALA A 92 4.09 5.92 9.08
C ALA A 92 2.91 5.88 8.08
N LEU A 93 2.12 4.80 8.08
CA LEU A 93 0.91 4.72 7.27
C LEU A 93 -0.14 5.76 7.66
N GLU A 94 -0.38 5.95 8.96
CA GLU A 94 -1.33 6.95 9.45
C GLU A 94 -0.94 8.37 9.03
N ARG A 95 0.36 8.70 9.07
CA ARG A 95 0.89 10.00 8.59
C ARG A 95 0.72 10.19 7.09
N THR A 96 0.89 9.12 6.31
CA THR A 96 0.84 9.19 4.84
C THR A 96 -0.56 9.20 4.29
N TRP A 97 -1.43 8.36 4.83
CA TRP A 97 -2.80 8.21 4.33
C TRP A 97 -3.77 9.16 5.01
N GLY A 98 -3.41 9.68 6.18
CA GLY A 98 -4.29 10.42 7.08
C GLY A 98 -5.07 9.48 8.01
N ALA A 99 -5.45 10.00 9.20
CA ALA A 99 -6.09 9.22 10.25
C ALA A 99 -7.38 8.52 9.77
N PHE A 100 -8.23 9.21 8.99
CA PHE A 100 -9.50 8.63 8.52
C PHE A 100 -9.31 7.40 7.63
N ARG A 101 -8.41 7.46 6.66
CA ARG A 101 -8.17 6.36 5.73
C ARG A 101 -7.48 5.19 6.41
N TYR A 102 -6.58 5.47 7.34
CA TYR A 102 -5.95 4.44 8.15
C TYR A 102 -6.96 3.71 9.03
N ASN A 103 -7.86 4.46 9.72
CA ASN A 103 -8.95 3.88 10.49
C ASN A 103 -9.88 3.03 9.63
N LEU A 104 -10.25 3.53 8.44
CA LEU A 104 -11.10 2.80 7.50
C LEU A 104 -10.45 1.46 7.08
N TYR A 105 -9.14 1.45 6.88
CA TYR A 105 -8.40 0.24 6.54
C TYR A 105 -8.43 -0.79 7.68
N ILE A 106 -8.12 -0.36 8.91
CA ILE A 106 -8.09 -1.24 10.09
C ILE A 106 -9.48 -1.79 10.40
N PHE A 107 -10.49 -0.92 10.53
CA PHE A 107 -11.85 -1.36 10.81
C PHE A 107 -12.45 -2.18 9.66
N GLY A 108 -12.11 -1.85 8.42
CA GLY A 108 -12.47 -2.65 7.25
C GLY A 108 -11.92 -4.07 7.34
N GLY A 109 -10.66 -4.23 7.74
CA GLY A 109 -10.01 -5.53 7.97
C GLY A 109 -10.72 -6.34 9.06
N ILE A 110 -11.06 -5.70 10.19
CA ILE A 110 -11.79 -6.32 11.28
C ILE A 110 -13.16 -6.81 10.80
N ILE A 111 -13.92 -5.96 10.11
CA ILE A 111 -15.25 -6.29 9.58
C ILE A 111 -15.17 -7.42 8.55
N CYS A 112 -14.22 -7.37 7.61
CA CYS A 112 -14.03 -8.43 6.62
C CYS A 112 -13.70 -9.77 7.28
N THR A 113 -12.89 -9.76 8.34
CA THR A 113 -12.56 -10.99 9.10
C THR A 113 -13.79 -11.56 9.81
N VAL A 114 -14.59 -10.72 10.44
CA VAL A 114 -15.85 -11.14 11.08
C VAL A 114 -16.82 -11.72 10.06
N ILE A 115 -17.02 -11.04 8.92
CA ILE A 115 -17.88 -11.55 7.83
C ILE A 115 -17.34 -12.90 7.32
N GLY A 116 -16.03 -13.02 7.10
CA GLY A 116 -15.38 -14.26 6.70
C GLY A 116 -15.64 -15.41 7.68
N ALA A 117 -15.55 -15.13 8.99
CA ALA A 117 -15.83 -16.10 10.05
C ALA A 117 -17.29 -16.60 10.01
N PHE A 118 -18.26 -15.69 9.84
CA PHE A 118 -19.67 -16.06 9.74
C PHE A 118 -19.99 -16.82 8.46
N LEU A 119 -19.36 -16.46 7.33
CA LEU A 119 -19.49 -17.21 6.08
C LEU A 119 -18.95 -18.64 6.22
N LEU A 120 -17.79 -18.79 6.86
CA LEU A 120 -17.23 -20.11 7.14
C LEU A 120 -18.15 -20.94 8.05
N TYR A 121 -18.77 -20.32 9.06
CA TYR A 121 -19.73 -20.96 9.92
C TYR A 121 -20.98 -21.42 9.14
N ALA A 122 -21.50 -20.56 8.26
CA ALA A 122 -22.69 -20.88 7.46
C ALA A 122 -22.45 -22.05 6.48
N ILE A 123 -21.23 -22.15 5.92
CA ILE A 123 -20.88 -23.21 4.94
C ILE A 123 -20.42 -24.49 5.66
N GLY A 124 -19.58 -24.35 6.67
CA GLY A 124 -18.86 -25.45 7.30
C GLY A 124 -19.45 -25.96 8.61
N GLY A 125 -20.48 -25.28 9.13
CA GLY A 125 -21.19 -25.67 10.35
C GLY A 125 -20.40 -25.43 11.65
N PRO A 126 -21.00 -25.85 12.81
CA PRO A 126 -20.44 -25.56 14.13
C PRO A 126 -19.02 -26.12 14.36
N MET A 127 -18.76 -27.32 13.89
CA MET A 127 -17.47 -28.01 14.08
C MET A 127 -16.32 -27.20 13.47
N ILE A 128 -16.43 -26.79 12.21
CA ILE A 128 -15.40 -26.00 11.52
C ILE A 128 -15.24 -24.64 12.19
N SER A 129 -16.33 -24.05 12.67
CA SER A 129 -16.30 -22.76 13.39
C SER A 129 -15.54 -22.85 14.71
N VAL A 130 -15.75 -23.89 15.50
CA VAL A 130 -15.08 -24.04 16.80
C VAL A 130 -13.61 -24.37 16.64
N TYR A 131 -13.27 -25.40 15.84
CA TYR A 131 -11.87 -25.79 15.61
C TYR A 131 -11.09 -24.74 14.82
N GLY A 132 -11.76 -24.01 13.91
CA GLY A 132 -11.14 -22.95 13.13
C GLY A 132 -11.01 -21.60 13.85
N SER A 133 -11.64 -21.45 15.00
CA SER A 133 -11.69 -20.17 15.72
C SER A 133 -10.31 -19.62 16.09
N MET A 134 -9.32 -20.48 16.35
CA MET A 134 -7.94 -20.09 16.64
C MET A 134 -7.22 -19.44 15.44
N ALA A 135 -7.67 -19.69 14.20
CA ALA A 135 -7.12 -19.05 13.01
C ALA A 135 -7.53 -17.58 12.89
N PHE A 136 -8.70 -17.20 13.48
CA PHE A 136 -9.20 -15.83 13.44
C PHE A 136 -8.47 -14.96 14.47
N SER A 137 -7.25 -14.57 14.13
CA SER A 137 -6.42 -13.64 14.90
C SER A 137 -6.09 -12.39 14.08
N THR A 138 -5.55 -11.38 14.73
CA THR A 138 -5.09 -10.15 14.07
C THR A 138 -3.84 -10.35 13.23
N TYR A 139 -3.24 -11.54 13.23
CA TYR A 139 -2.00 -11.87 12.54
C TYR A 139 -2.05 -11.53 11.05
N TYR A 140 -3.05 -12.04 10.30
CA TYR A 140 -3.17 -11.78 8.86
C TYR A 140 -3.58 -10.34 8.53
N ILE A 141 -4.26 -9.65 9.47
CA ILE A 141 -4.50 -8.20 9.34
C ILE A 141 -3.17 -7.46 9.41
N ASN A 142 -2.31 -7.80 10.36
CA ASN A 142 -0.99 -7.19 10.49
C ASN A 142 -0.09 -7.46 9.28
N LEU A 143 -0.13 -8.67 8.71
CA LEU A 143 0.56 -8.98 7.45
C LEU A 143 0.02 -8.11 6.29
N SER A 144 -1.30 -7.93 6.20
CA SER A 144 -1.88 -7.04 5.18
C SER A 144 -1.49 -5.57 5.36
N ILE A 145 -1.35 -5.10 6.61
CA ILE A 145 -0.83 -3.76 6.93
C ILE A 145 0.62 -3.63 6.47
N PHE A 146 1.42 -4.67 6.68
CA PHE A 146 2.80 -4.69 6.21
C PHE A 146 2.90 -4.64 4.69
N LEU A 147 2.06 -5.41 3.97
CA LEU A 147 1.97 -5.32 2.50
C LEU A 147 1.54 -3.92 2.02
N ALA A 148 0.59 -3.30 2.72
CA ALA A 148 0.14 -1.95 2.43
C ALA A 148 1.24 -0.91 2.64
N PHE A 149 2.05 -1.09 3.68
CA PHE A 149 3.23 -0.27 3.94
C PHE A 149 4.30 -0.45 2.86
N ALA A 150 4.61 -1.69 2.49
CA ALA A 150 5.56 -1.99 1.42
C ALA A 150 5.14 -1.43 0.06
N ALA A 151 3.83 -1.45 -0.24
CA ALA A 151 3.28 -0.83 -1.44
C ALA A 151 3.37 0.71 -1.43
N SER A 152 3.36 1.32 -0.22
CA SER A 152 3.49 2.77 -0.05
C SER A 152 4.94 3.25 -0.05
N TYR A 153 5.86 2.43 0.46
CA TYR A 153 7.28 2.74 0.67
C TYR A 153 8.22 1.63 0.17
N PRO A 154 8.24 1.31 -1.13
CA PRO A 154 8.97 0.16 -1.67
C PRO A 154 10.49 0.24 -1.49
N ASP A 155 11.06 1.45 -1.53
CA ASP A 155 12.51 1.68 -1.48
C ASP A 155 13.03 1.96 -0.06
N MET A 156 12.14 2.03 0.92
CA MET A 156 12.54 2.24 2.31
C MET A 156 13.31 1.02 2.84
N GLN A 157 14.33 1.26 3.65
CA GLN A 157 15.08 0.23 4.35
C GLN A 157 14.65 0.18 5.81
N VAL A 158 14.45 -1.02 6.33
CA VAL A 158 14.25 -1.28 7.75
C VAL A 158 15.39 -2.13 8.28
N LEU A 159 15.77 -1.85 9.52
CA LEU A 159 16.79 -2.65 10.21
C LEU A 159 16.14 -3.96 10.68
N PHE A 160 16.37 -5.03 9.92
CA PHE A 160 15.94 -6.36 10.33
C PHE A 160 16.74 -6.79 11.57
N MET A 161 16.03 -7.17 12.63
CA MET A 161 16.63 -7.45 13.96
C MET A 161 17.53 -6.32 14.47
N MET A 162 17.29 -5.06 14.06
CA MET A 162 18.07 -3.87 14.42
C MET A 162 19.54 -3.87 13.95
N ILE A 163 19.94 -4.82 13.10
CA ILE A 163 21.34 -5.00 12.66
C ILE A 163 21.47 -4.88 11.15
N ILE A 164 20.61 -5.54 10.38
CA ILE A 164 20.75 -5.68 8.93
C ILE A 164 19.79 -4.75 8.20
N PRO A 165 20.26 -3.76 7.41
CA PRO A 165 19.40 -2.93 6.59
C PRO A 165 18.84 -3.73 5.42
N VAL A 166 17.55 -4.06 5.45
CA VAL A 166 16.85 -4.81 4.41
C VAL A 166 15.82 -3.90 3.73
N LYS A 167 15.75 -3.95 2.41
CA LYS A 167 14.71 -3.23 1.66
C LYS A 167 13.34 -3.84 1.95
N ILE A 168 12.36 -2.99 2.27
CA ILE A 168 10.99 -3.42 2.59
C ILE A 168 10.40 -4.26 1.46
N LYS A 169 10.68 -3.91 0.20
CA LYS A 169 10.24 -4.68 -0.96
C LYS A 169 10.61 -6.16 -0.88
N LEU A 170 11.81 -6.48 -0.40
CA LEU A 170 12.27 -7.86 -0.27
C LEU A 170 11.51 -8.60 0.83
N LEU A 171 11.30 -7.95 1.97
CA LEU A 171 10.49 -8.50 3.06
C LEU A 171 9.04 -8.72 2.63
N ALA A 172 8.46 -7.80 1.83
CA ALA A 172 7.11 -7.94 1.31
C ALA A 172 6.95 -9.13 0.34
N TRP A 173 7.98 -9.45 -0.45
CA TRP A 173 7.98 -10.66 -1.28
C TRP A 173 8.01 -11.93 -0.44
N LEU A 174 8.79 -11.94 0.65
CA LEU A 174 8.82 -13.06 1.59
C LEU A 174 7.48 -13.22 2.30
N ASP A 175 6.88 -12.11 2.74
CA ASP A 175 5.56 -12.10 3.35
C ASP A 175 4.46 -12.61 2.40
N ALA A 176 4.45 -12.12 1.15
CA ALA A 176 3.52 -12.58 0.12
C ALA A 176 3.70 -14.09 -0.19
N ALA A 177 4.94 -14.56 -0.26
CA ALA A 177 5.23 -15.99 -0.46
C ALA A 177 4.76 -16.84 0.74
N TYR A 178 4.93 -16.32 1.97
CA TYR A 178 4.44 -16.97 3.18
C TYR A 178 2.91 -17.06 3.21
N ILE A 179 2.22 -15.95 2.91
CA ILE A 179 0.76 -15.91 2.81
C ILE A 179 0.26 -16.91 1.75
N LEU A 180 0.93 -16.98 0.59
CA LEU A 180 0.59 -17.91 -0.47
C LEU A 180 0.79 -19.38 -0.03
N TYR A 181 1.88 -19.66 0.69
CA TYR A 181 2.13 -20.99 1.27
C TYR A 181 1.03 -21.37 2.26
N ASP A 182 0.64 -20.48 3.18
CA ASP A 182 -0.43 -20.70 4.14
C ASP A 182 -1.80 -20.86 3.45
N LEU A 183 -2.03 -20.15 2.35
CA LEU A 183 -3.26 -20.28 1.55
C LEU A 183 -3.39 -21.67 0.92
N VAL A 184 -2.26 -22.26 0.47
CA VAL A 184 -2.25 -23.59 -0.16
C VAL A 184 -2.31 -24.70 0.88
N ARG A 185 -1.52 -24.59 1.95
CA ARG A 185 -1.36 -25.63 2.98
C ARG A 185 -2.36 -25.54 4.12
N GLY A 186 -2.88 -24.33 4.38
CA GLY A 186 -3.78 -24.04 5.49
C GLY A 186 -5.12 -24.75 5.42
N ASN A 187 -5.76 -24.89 6.56
CA ASN A 187 -7.13 -25.37 6.65
C ASN A 187 -8.14 -24.31 6.14
N TRP A 188 -9.41 -24.66 6.02
CA TRP A 188 -10.44 -23.75 5.51
C TRP A 188 -10.56 -22.46 6.31
N ALA A 189 -10.34 -22.49 7.63
CA ALA A 189 -10.37 -21.30 8.46
C ALA A 189 -9.21 -20.35 8.14
N VAL A 190 -8.00 -20.85 8.01
CA VAL A 190 -6.81 -20.06 7.61
C VAL A 190 -7.02 -19.44 6.23
N ARG A 191 -7.49 -20.21 5.26
CA ARG A 191 -7.80 -19.70 3.91
C ARG A 191 -8.82 -18.57 3.95
N THR A 192 -9.87 -18.72 4.73
CA THR A 192 -10.92 -17.68 4.87
C THR A 192 -10.36 -16.38 5.47
N VAL A 193 -9.52 -16.46 6.50
CA VAL A 193 -8.91 -15.28 7.13
C VAL A 193 -7.96 -14.59 6.17
N ILE A 194 -7.13 -15.34 5.46
CA ILE A 194 -6.21 -14.80 4.45
C ILE A 194 -7.00 -14.09 3.36
N ILE A 195 -8.03 -14.73 2.80
CA ILE A 195 -8.86 -14.14 1.75
C ILE A 195 -9.53 -12.86 2.26
N ALA A 196 -10.08 -12.85 3.49
CA ALA A 196 -10.71 -11.69 4.08
C ALA A 196 -9.75 -10.51 4.25
N SER A 197 -8.52 -10.77 4.74
CA SER A 197 -7.51 -9.72 4.94
C SER A 197 -6.94 -9.18 3.62
N LEU A 198 -6.67 -10.07 2.64
CA LEU A 198 -6.22 -9.67 1.30
C LEU A 198 -7.32 -8.93 0.53
N LEU A 199 -8.59 -9.34 0.67
CA LEU A 199 -9.72 -8.65 0.06
C LEU A 199 -9.82 -7.21 0.59
N ASN A 200 -9.67 -7.00 1.89
CA ASN A 200 -9.60 -5.67 2.49
C ASN A 200 -8.45 -4.84 1.88
N PHE A 201 -7.26 -5.42 1.77
CA PHE A 201 -6.10 -4.77 1.15
C PHE A 201 -6.38 -4.39 -0.30
N VAL A 202 -6.92 -5.32 -1.10
CA VAL A 202 -7.24 -5.08 -2.52
C VAL A 202 -8.31 -4.03 -2.67
N ILE A 203 -9.41 -4.11 -1.93
CA ILE A 203 -10.50 -3.11 -1.98
C ILE A 203 -9.95 -1.73 -1.65
N TYR A 204 -9.19 -1.62 -0.56
CA TYR A 204 -8.62 -0.33 -0.16
C TYR A 204 -7.67 0.23 -1.21
N PHE A 205 -6.75 -0.60 -1.71
CA PHE A 205 -5.77 -0.20 -2.70
C PHE A 205 -6.42 0.22 -4.03
N LEU A 206 -7.40 -0.54 -4.51
CA LEU A 206 -8.18 -0.21 -5.71
C LEU A 206 -9.00 1.08 -5.52
N SER A 207 -9.63 1.25 -4.35
CA SER A 207 -10.44 2.45 -4.05
C SER A 207 -9.61 3.72 -3.88
N THR A 208 -8.34 3.59 -3.49
CA THR A 208 -7.43 4.72 -3.26
C THR A 208 -6.71 5.16 -4.54
N ARG A 209 -6.47 4.24 -5.48
CA ARG A 209 -5.83 4.57 -6.75
C ARG A 209 -6.80 5.26 -7.71
N ASN A 210 -6.35 6.36 -8.31
CA ASN A 210 -7.05 7.04 -9.40
C ASN A 210 -6.88 6.25 -10.70
N PHE A 211 -7.73 5.25 -10.94
CA PHE A 211 -7.78 4.52 -12.21
C PHE A 211 -8.07 5.40 -13.44
N ARG A 212 -8.56 6.63 -13.23
CA ARG A 212 -8.72 7.60 -14.31
C ARG A 212 -7.43 7.86 -15.08
N ARG A 213 -6.24 7.76 -14.43
CA ARG A 213 -4.96 7.93 -15.13
C ARG A 213 -4.63 6.79 -16.11
N ILE A 214 -5.24 5.62 -15.92
CA ILE A 214 -5.04 4.40 -16.73
C ILE A 214 -6.26 4.18 -17.64
N SER A 215 -7.31 5.01 -17.52
CA SER A 215 -8.47 4.94 -18.40
C SER A 215 -8.04 5.08 -19.87
N PRO A 216 -8.56 4.25 -20.79
CA PRO A 216 -8.27 4.35 -22.23
C PRO A 216 -8.49 5.76 -22.78
N GLN A 217 -9.50 6.48 -22.28
CA GLN A 217 -9.80 7.86 -22.66
C GLN A 217 -8.67 8.84 -22.27
N GLU A 218 -8.09 8.70 -21.08
CA GLU A 218 -6.98 9.55 -20.65
C GLU A 218 -5.67 9.21 -21.38
N ILE A 219 -5.44 7.93 -21.69
CA ILE A 219 -4.31 7.50 -22.51
C ILE A 219 -4.44 8.09 -23.91
N HIS A 220 -5.62 8.01 -24.52
CA HIS A 220 -5.91 8.62 -25.82
C HIS A 220 -5.74 10.14 -25.79
N ARG A 221 -6.26 10.82 -24.77
CA ARG A 221 -6.10 12.27 -24.59
C ARG A 221 -4.63 12.68 -24.48
N LYS A 222 -3.85 11.94 -23.69
CA LYS A 222 -2.40 12.17 -23.55
C LYS A 222 -1.64 11.92 -24.86
N GLN A 223 -2.03 10.88 -25.61
CA GLN A 223 -1.44 10.61 -26.93
C GLN A 223 -1.79 11.70 -27.95
N GLN A 224 -3.05 12.14 -27.96
CA GLN A 224 -3.46 13.25 -28.82
C GLN A 224 -2.75 14.55 -28.47
N PHE A 225 -2.65 14.88 -27.17
CA PHE A 225 -1.89 16.03 -26.69
C PHE A 225 -0.42 15.94 -27.07
N LYS A 226 0.21 14.77 -26.87
CA LYS A 226 1.61 14.53 -27.25
C LYS A 226 1.82 14.68 -28.77
N ARG A 227 0.85 14.22 -29.60
CA ARG A 227 0.89 14.40 -31.06
C ARG A 227 0.68 15.86 -31.46
N ALA A 228 -0.15 16.60 -30.75
CA ALA A 228 -0.40 18.02 -31.01
C ALA A 228 0.79 18.91 -30.63
N VAL A 229 1.47 18.59 -29.52
CA VAL A 229 2.63 19.36 -29.03
C VAL A 229 3.93 18.96 -29.78
N HIS A 230 4.03 17.70 -30.20
CA HIS A 230 5.13 17.21 -31.01
C HIS A 230 4.59 16.61 -32.31
N PRO A 231 4.13 17.45 -33.26
CA PRO A 231 3.72 16.94 -34.56
C PRO A 231 4.92 16.25 -35.21
N LYS A 232 4.72 15.03 -35.72
CA LYS A 232 5.72 14.41 -36.58
C LYS A 232 5.89 15.31 -37.78
N MET A 233 7.05 15.91 -37.92
CA MET A 233 7.38 16.65 -39.15
C MET A 233 7.32 15.71 -40.35
N ALA A 234 6.84 16.22 -41.46
CA ALA A 234 6.90 15.46 -42.70
C ALA A 234 8.39 15.20 -43.04
N PRO A 235 8.72 14.04 -43.65
CA PRO A 235 10.08 13.76 -44.07
C PRO A 235 10.62 14.90 -44.94
N GLY A 236 11.78 15.45 -44.59
CA GLY A 236 12.40 16.56 -45.29
C GLY A 236 12.15 17.96 -44.75
N ILE A 237 11.37 18.11 -43.65
CA ILE A 237 11.24 19.39 -42.95
C ILE A 237 12.12 19.35 -41.70
N THR A 238 13.24 20.06 -41.76
CA THR A 238 14.19 20.22 -40.65
C THR A 238 13.75 21.33 -39.72
N LYS A 239 14.00 21.18 -38.41
CA LYS A 239 13.69 22.19 -37.40
C LYS A 239 14.68 23.35 -37.42
N HIS A 240 15.91 23.01 -37.66
CA HIS A 240 17.04 23.91 -37.58
C HIS A 240 17.82 23.90 -38.90
N LYS A 241 18.18 25.09 -39.38
CA LYS A 241 18.95 25.26 -40.59
C LYS A 241 19.89 26.45 -40.48
N CYS A 242 21.17 26.25 -40.72
CA CYS A 242 22.12 27.32 -40.71
C CYS A 242 21.89 28.25 -41.90
N ALA A 243 21.77 29.55 -41.65
CA ALA A 243 21.53 30.56 -42.67
C ALA A 243 22.71 30.75 -43.67
N ILE A 244 23.92 30.34 -43.30
CA ILE A 244 25.12 30.47 -44.16
C ILE A 244 25.39 29.18 -44.96
N CYS A 245 25.60 28.05 -44.28
CA CYS A 245 26.01 26.82 -44.94
C CYS A 245 24.85 25.86 -45.25
N GLY A 246 23.63 26.17 -44.84
CA GLY A 246 22.43 25.37 -45.10
C GLY A 246 22.38 24.04 -44.37
N ARG A 247 23.39 23.69 -43.55
CA ARG A 247 23.39 22.45 -42.73
C ARG A 247 22.18 22.45 -41.80
N THR A 248 21.69 21.25 -41.55
CA THR A 248 20.51 20.97 -40.72
C THR A 248 20.87 20.01 -39.58
N GLU A 249 19.99 19.75 -38.65
CA GLU A 249 20.18 18.77 -37.58
C GLU A 249 20.41 17.33 -38.11
N GLU A 250 20.06 17.04 -39.38
CA GLU A 250 20.25 15.72 -39.99
C GLU A 250 21.68 15.50 -40.51
N ASP A 251 22.47 16.60 -40.67
CA ASP A 251 23.80 16.55 -41.24
C ASP A 251 24.90 16.19 -40.24
N GLY A 252 24.55 15.96 -38.95
CA GLY A 252 25.50 15.49 -37.94
C GLY A 252 24.94 15.44 -36.54
N ASP A 253 25.33 14.41 -35.76
CA ASP A 253 24.80 14.11 -34.43
C ASP A 253 25.08 15.14 -33.32
N ASN A 254 26.04 16.10 -33.56
CA ASN A 254 26.47 17.09 -32.57
C ASN A 254 26.40 18.54 -33.10
N LEU A 255 25.55 18.83 -34.05
CA LEU A 255 25.37 20.18 -34.56
C LEU A 255 24.41 20.99 -33.67
N GLU A 256 24.96 21.99 -32.98
CA GLU A 256 24.16 22.97 -32.25
C GLU A 256 23.80 24.17 -33.12
N PHE A 257 22.52 24.56 -33.11
CA PHE A 257 22.01 25.74 -33.78
C PHE A 257 21.57 26.79 -32.81
N ARG A 258 21.96 28.04 -33.03
CA ARG A 258 21.55 29.16 -32.15
C ARG A 258 21.16 30.38 -32.98
N PHE A 259 20.18 31.12 -32.45
CA PHE A 259 19.79 32.40 -33.02
C PHE A 259 20.80 33.50 -32.68
N CYS A 260 21.08 34.38 -33.62
CA CYS A 260 21.89 35.55 -33.37
C CYS A 260 21.00 36.70 -32.84
N SER A 261 21.32 37.20 -31.65
CA SER A 261 20.59 38.31 -31.02
C SER A 261 20.86 39.69 -31.63
N LYS A 262 21.91 39.80 -32.51
CA LYS A 262 22.29 41.05 -33.15
C LYS A 262 21.80 41.20 -34.58
N CYS A 263 21.32 40.11 -35.21
CA CYS A 263 20.74 40.14 -36.53
C CYS A 263 19.27 40.57 -36.46
N ASN A 264 18.86 41.37 -37.43
CA ASN A 264 17.44 41.78 -37.58
C ASN A 264 16.69 40.65 -38.27
N GLY A 265 16.03 39.77 -37.46
CA GLY A 265 15.28 38.61 -37.91
C GLY A 265 15.67 37.31 -37.20
N ASN A 266 14.92 36.25 -37.44
CA ASN A 266 15.13 34.94 -36.82
C ASN A 266 16.07 34.05 -37.64
N TYR A 267 17.35 34.39 -37.67
CA TYR A 267 18.37 33.60 -38.38
C TYR A 267 19.07 32.68 -37.40
N GLU A 268 19.08 31.39 -37.75
CA GLU A 268 19.83 30.37 -37.02
C GLU A 268 21.16 30.11 -37.67
N TYR A 269 22.19 29.91 -36.84
CA TYR A 269 23.56 29.60 -37.29
C TYR A 269 24.05 28.38 -36.54
N CYS A 270 24.78 27.50 -37.25
CA CYS A 270 25.49 26.39 -36.63
C CYS A 270 26.68 26.93 -35.80
N GLN A 271 27.23 26.07 -34.96
CA GLN A 271 28.36 26.42 -34.07
C GLN A 271 29.55 27.04 -34.82
N ASP A 272 29.82 26.64 -36.08
CA ASP A 272 30.94 27.16 -36.89
C ASP A 272 30.69 28.59 -37.39
N HIS A 273 29.43 28.94 -37.63
CA HIS A 273 29.04 30.23 -38.22
C HIS A 273 28.41 31.20 -37.20
N LEU A 274 28.21 30.78 -35.95
CA LEU A 274 27.57 31.64 -34.94
C LEU A 274 28.40 32.90 -34.64
N PHE A 275 29.73 32.78 -34.66
CA PHE A 275 30.65 33.88 -34.36
C PHE A 275 31.37 34.49 -35.57
N THR A 276 31.21 33.89 -36.75
CA THR A 276 31.95 34.28 -37.99
C THR A 276 31.02 34.93 -39.04
N HIS A 277 29.71 34.99 -38.78
CA HIS A 277 28.75 35.56 -39.74
C HIS A 277 28.73 37.11 -39.68
N GLU A 278 28.46 37.71 -40.82
CA GLU A 278 28.13 39.14 -40.88
C GLU A 278 26.71 39.37 -40.40
N HIS A 279 26.56 40.42 -39.55
CA HIS A 279 25.23 40.70 -38.98
C HIS A 279 24.32 41.35 -40.01
N ILE A 280 23.15 40.79 -40.21
CA ILE A 280 22.08 41.33 -41.04
C ILE A 280 21.40 42.44 -40.24
N LYS A 281 21.46 43.70 -40.80
CA LYS A 281 20.87 44.91 -40.22
C LYS A 281 19.42 45.10 -40.63
#